data_be7ae35de9c93fa267a8fc9c975a6439
#
_entry.id   be7ae35de9c93fa267a8fc9c975a6439
#
_cell.length_a   1.000
_cell.length_b   1.000
_cell.length_c   1.000
_cell.angle_alpha   90.00
_cell.angle_beta   90.00
_cell.angle_gamma   90.00
#
_symmetry.space_group_name_H-M   'P 1'
#
loop_
_entity.id
_entity.type
_entity.pdbx_description
1 polymer ?
#
loop_
_entity_poly.entity_id
_entity_poly.type
_entity_poly.pdbx_seq_one_letter_code
_entity_poly.pdbx_strand_id
1 'polypeptide(L)'
;MLHDIDGEIILGDTLSNIGKSMKGYDVVLTNPPFGTKKGGERATRDDFTFPTSNKQLNFLQHIYRSLKADGKARAAVVLPDNVLFADGEGEKIRVDLMDKCNLHTILRLPTGIFYAQGVKTNVLFFTREKTDKGNTKEVWFYDLRTNMPSFGKTNPLKKEHFADFEVAYEAKDRHAVGDERWSVFTREQIAEKGNSLDLGLIRDDSIVDYEDLPDPIESGEEAIAQLEEAVDLLMSVVKELKALEGSEV
;
A
#
# COMPACT_ATOMS: atom_id res chain seq x y z
N MET A 1 -20.77 20.32 -4.81
CA MET A 1 -19.69 19.36 -5.13
C MET A 1 -20.19 18.26 -6.04
N LEU A 2 -19.33 17.61 -6.82
CA LEU A 2 -19.68 16.40 -7.56
C LEU A 2 -20.15 15.34 -6.56
N HIS A 3 -21.38 14.93 -6.57
CA HIS A 3 -22.02 13.93 -5.70
C HIS A 3 -22.75 14.45 -4.44
N ASP A 4 -23.04 15.75 -4.37
CA ASP A 4 -23.83 16.37 -3.27
C ASP A 4 -23.31 16.04 -1.85
N ILE A 5 -22.00 15.84 -1.71
CA ILE A 5 -21.37 15.63 -0.41
C ILE A 5 -21.12 17.01 0.20
N ASP A 6 -21.85 17.30 1.27
CA ASP A 6 -21.62 18.48 2.12
C ASP A 6 -20.54 18.12 3.15
N GLY A 7 -19.35 18.66 2.98
CA GLY A 7 -18.19 18.35 3.81
C GLY A 7 -17.20 19.49 3.87
N GLU A 8 -16.48 19.58 4.99
CA GLU A 8 -15.41 20.57 5.18
C GLU A 8 -14.16 20.15 4.37
N ILE A 9 -13.59 21.11 3.62
CA ILE A 9 -12.32 20.96 2.92
C ILE A 9 -11.30 21.86 3.59
N ILE A 10 -10.32 21.24 4.26
CA ILE A 10 -9.24 21.96 4.95
C ILE A 10 -8.00 21.98 4.05
N LEU A 11 -7.54 23.16 3.69
CA LEU A 11 -6.29 23.33 2.95
C LEU A 11 -5.10 23.23 3.93
N GLY A 12 -4.21 22.26 3.71
CA GLY A 12 -3.00 22.11 4.51
C GLY A 12 -2.30 20.78 4.31
N ASP A 13 -1.17 20.59 5.00
CA ASP A 13 -0.46 19.32 5.05
C ASP A 13 -0.95 18.51 6.25
N THR A 14 -1.57 17.37 6.01
CA THR A 14 -2.05 16.41 7.03
C THR A 14 -0.94 15.94 7.97
N LEU A 15 0.30 15.86 7.50
CA LEU A 15 1.46 15.47 8.32
C LEU A 15 2.08 16.65 9.09
N SER A 16 1.49 17.84 8.98
CA SER A 16 1.82 19.00 9.82
C SER A 16 0.91 19.10 11.06
N ASN A 17 1.08 20.15 11.85
CA ASN A 17 0.25 20.41 13.02
C ASN A 17 -1.26 20.55 12.72
N ILE A 18 -1.62 20.91 11.49
CA ILE A 18 -3.02 20.97 11.04
C ILE A 18 -3.70 19.60 11.19
N GLY A 19 -3.01 18.52 10.85
CA GLY A 19 -3.56 17.18 10.98
C GLY A 19 -3.77 16.67 12.43
N LYS A 20 -3.22 17.36 13.45
CA LYS A 20 -3.41 16.94 14.86
C LYS A 20 -4.85 17.03 15.32
N SER A 21 -5.60 17.99 14.82
CA SER A 21 -7.01 18.20 15.15
C SER A 21 -7.97 17.26 14.45
N MET A 22 -7.50 16.57 13.39
CA MET A 22 -8.29 15.63 12.61
C MET A 22 -8.47 14.30 13.37
N LYS A 23 -9.48 14.25 14.24
CA LYS A 23 -9.77 13.10 15.13
C LYS A 23 -11.28 12.89 15.27
N GLY A 24 -11.64 11.71 15.75
CA GLY A 24 -13.03 11.39 16.07
C GLY A 24 -13.86 10.95 14.87
N TYR A 25 -13.22 10.38 13.86
CA TYR A 25 -13.92 9.86 12.67
C TYR A 25 -14.47 8.44 12.91
N ASP A 26 -15.64 8.19 12.34
CA ASP A 26 -16.27 6.86 12.33
C ASP A 26 -15.73 6.01 11.17
N VAL A 27 -15.43 6.64 10.04
CA VAL A 27 -14.91 5.97 8.84
C VAL A 27 -13.80 6.81 8.21
N VAL A 28 -12.71 6.15 7.84
CA VAL A 28 -11.63 6.73 7.04
C VAL A 28 -11.41 5.88 5.80
N LEU A 29 -11.62 6.47 4.63
CA LEU A 29 -11.30 5.89 3.33
C LEU A 29 -10.27 6.79 2.66
N THR A 30 -9.07 6.26 2.37
CA THR A 30 -8.00 7.10 1.86
C THR A 30 -6.99 6.34 1.00
N ASN A 31 -6.46 7.05 0.02
CA ASN A 31 -5.28 6.67 -0.74
C ASN A 31 -4.23 7.76 -0.54
N PRO A 32 -3.37 7.62 0.50
CA PRO A 32 -2.34 8.62 0.77
C PRO A 32 -1.33 8.73 -0.37
N PRO A 33 -0.68 9.90 -0.55
CA PRO A 33 0.30 10.07 -1.62
C PRO A 33 1.50 9.12 -1.43
N PHE A 34 1.87 8.44 -2.52
CA PHE A 34 3.05 7.57 -2.56
C PHE A 34 4.32 8.39 -2.80
N GLY A 35 5.44 7.89 -2.33
CA GLY A 35 6.76 8.45 -2.55
C GLY A 35 7.43 8.99 -1.28
N THR A 36 8.73 9.10 -1.34
CA THR A 36 9.56 9.73 -0.31
C THR A 36 9.82 11.19 -0.66
N LYS A 37 9.78 12.10 0.31
CA LYS A 37 10.30 13.46 0.09
C LYS A 37 11.80 13.38 -0.22
N LYS A 38 12.22 14.03 -1.30
CA LYS A 38 13.65 14.34 -1.47
C LYS A 38 14.04 15.24 -0.29
N GLY A 39 14.98 14.81 0.54
CA GLY A 39 15.52 15.63 1.62
C GLY A 39 15.29 15.15 3.06
N GLY A 40 14.63 14.01 3.28
CA GLY A 40 14.60 13.36 4.62
C GLY A 40 13.95 14.19 5.73
N GLU A 41 13.12 15.18 5.40
CA GLU A 41 12.39 15.95 6.42
C GLU A 41 11.48 15.02 7.20
N ARG A 42 11.73 14.90 8.49
CA ARG A 42 10.84 14.23 9.44
C ARG A 42 9.49 14.91 9.43
N ALA A 43 8.43 14.14 9.69
CA ALA A 43 7.13 14.74 9.94
C ALA A 43 7.27 15.77 11.07
N THR A 44 6.74 16.96 10.86
CA THR A 44 6.81 18.05 11.86
C THR A 44 5.87 17.81 13.04
N ARG A 45 5.07 16.75 13.00
CA ARG A 45 4.14 16.36 14.07
C ARG A 45 4.88 15.71 15.23
N ASP A 46 4.66 16.24 16.43
CA ASP A 46 5.21 15.78 17.71
C ASP A 46 4.28 14.79 18.44
N ASP A 47 3.08 14.54 17.92
CA ASP A 47 2.09 13.62 18.49
C ASP A 47 2.19 12.19 17.96
N PHE A 48 3.08 11.91 17.00
CA PHE A 48 3.34 10.56 16.55
C PHE A 48 4.19 9.79 17.57
N THR A 49 3.76 8.58 17.90
CA THR A 49 4.47 7.71 18.84
C THR A 49 5.81 7.26 18.28
N PHE A 50 5.87 7.03 16.96
CA PHE A 50 7.06 6.53 16.26
C PHE A 50 7.46 7.49 15.16
N PRO A 51 8.36 8.47 15.45
CA PRO A 51 8.80 9.44 14.46
C PRO A 51 9.61 8.78 13.35
N THR A 52 9.21 8.97 12.11
CA THR A 52 9.90 8.43 10.92
C THR A 52 9.89 9.44 9.78
N SER A 53 10.87 9.35 8.87
CA SER A 53 10.86 10.10 7.61
C SER A 53 9.97 9.45 6.54
N ASN A 54 9.51 8.23 6.75
CA ASN A 54 8.63 7.53 5.81
C ASN A 54 7.21 8.09 5.90
N LYS A 55 6.77 8.77 4.84
CA LYS A 55 5.45 9.39 4.79
C LYS A 55 4.30 8.39 4.90
N GLN A 56 4.41 7.24 4.25
CA GLN A 56 3.35 6.24 4.25
C GLN A 56 3.11 5.70 5.67
N LEU A 57 4.19 5.47 6.42
CA LEU A 57 4.12 5.07 7.83
C LEU A 57 3.53 6.19 8.71
N ASN A 58 3.85 7.44 8.42
CA ASN A 58 3.26 8.59 9.12
C ASN A 58 1.76 8.73 8.81
N PHE A 59 1.35 8.53 7.55
CA PHE A 59 -0.07 8.50 7.20
C PHE A 59 -0.79 7.35 7.90
N LEU A 60 -0.20 6.17 7.96
CA LEU A 60 -0.80 5.05 8.69
C LEU A 60 -1.03 5.39 10.17
N GLN A 61 -0.01 5.97 10.85
CA GLN A 61 -0.17 6.44 12.23
C GLN A 61 -1.28 7.49 12.36
N HIS A 62 -1.34 8.45 11.44
CA HIS A 62 -2.39 9.46 11.43
C HIS A 62 -3.77 8.83 11.32
N ILE A 63 -3.96 7.87 10.41
CA ILE A 63 -5.24 7.25 10.13
C ILE A 63 -5.79 6.51 11.35
N TYR A 64 -5.04 5.56 11.92
CA TYR A 64 -5.58 4.80 13.06
C TYR A 64 -5.75 5.64 14.33
N ARG A 65 -5.01 6.74 14.47
CA ARG A 65 -5.15 7.71 15.58
C ARG A 65 -6.32 8.68 15.38
N SER A 66 -6.77 8.88 14.15
CA SER A 66 -7.89 9.76 13.84
C SER A 66 -9.25 9.11 14.06
N LEU A 67 -9.31 7.78 14.15
CA LEU A 67 -10.54 7.02 14.40
C LEU A 67 -11.00 7.13 15.85
N LYS A 68 -12.30 7.08 16.10
CA LYS A 68 -12.89 6.91 17.43
C LYS A 68 -12.48 5.55 18.02
N ALA A 69 -12.09 5.52 19.28
CA ALA A 69 -11.79 4.28 19.99
C ALA A 69 -13.07 3.67 20.60
N ASP A 70 -14.01 3.28 19.76
CA ASP A 70 -15.37 2.83 20.15
C ASP A 70 -15.68 1.38 19.78
N GLY A 71 -14.75 0.68 19.10
CA GLY A 71 -14.95 -0.68 18.61
C GLY A 71 -15.79 -0.76 17.33
N LYS A 72 -16.07 0.36 16.66
CA LYS A 72 -16.89 0.43 15.45
C LYS A 72 -16.24 1.26 14.35
N ALA A 73 -15.47 2.27 14.72
CA ALA A 73 -14.79 3.14 13.77
C ALA A 73 -13.75 2.34 12.96
N ARG A 74 -13.76 2.51 11.64
CA ARG A 74 -13.03 1.66 10.72
C ARG A 74 -12.34 2.43 9.62
N ALA A 75 -11.31 1.83 9.04
CA ALA A 75 -10.61 2.39 7.91
C ALA A 75 -10.38 1.36 6.80
N ALA A 76 -10.33 1.85 5.56
CA ALA A 76 -9.70 1.18 4.45
C ALA A 76 -8.67 2.13 3.83
N VAL A 77 -7.42 1.70 3.78
CA VAL A 77 -6.30 2.54 3.34
C VAL A 77 -5.45 1.83 2.30
N VAL A 78 -5.19 2.52 1.19
CA VAL A 78 -4.29 2.04 0.14
C VAL A 78 -2.86 2.39 0.50
N LEU A 79 -1.99 1.40 0.61
CA LEU A 79 -0.58 1.58 0.95
C LEU A 79 0.33 0.71 0.08
N PRO A 80 1.55 1.16 -0.25
CA PRO A 80 2.52 0.35 -0.97
C PRO A 80 3.10 -0.77 -0.11
N ASP A 81 3.63 -1.80 -0.75
CA ASP A 81 4.15 -3.02 -0.11
C ASP A 81 5.18 -2.74 1.00
N ASN A 82 6.03 -1.73 0.83
CA ASN A 82 7.08 -1.42 1.81
C ASN A 82 6.55 -1.17 3.23
N VAL A 83 5.31 -0.73 3.39
CA VAL A 83 4.68 -0.57 4.71
C VAL A 83 4.47 -1.92 5.41
N LEU A 84 4.28 -3.00 4.63
CA LEU A 84 4.02 -4.33 5.17
C LEU A 84 5.27 -4.98 5.80
N PHE A 85 6.47 -4.61 5.36
CA PHE A 85 7.71 -5.26 5.78
C PHE A 85 8.83 -4.31 6.24
N ALA A 86 8.65 -2.98 6.18
CA ALA A 86 9.67 -2.03 6.63
C ALA A 86 10.14 -2.35 8.06
N ASP A 87 11.44 -2.38 8.25
CA ASP A 87 12.08 -2.65 9.55
C ASP A 87 12.07 -1.44 10.49
N GLY A 88 12.55 -1.63 11.70
CA GLY A 88 12.74 -0.58 12.70
C GLY A 88 11.42 0.11 13.09
N GLU A 89 11.27 1.41 12.80
CA GLU A 89 10.05 2.13 13.11
C GLU A 89 8.83 1.59 12.35
N GLY A 90 9.02 0.99 11.17
CA GLY A 90 7.96 0.34 10.41
C GLY A 90 7.36 -0.85 11.16
N GLU A 91 8.20 -1.71 11.73
CA GLU A 91 7.77 -2.83 12.57
C GLU A 91 6.99 -2.33 13.80
N LYS A 92 7.50 -1.35 14.52
CA LYS A 92 6.85 -0.79 15.71
C LYS A 92 5.47 -0.21 15.38
N ILE A 93 5.35 0.46 14.24
CA ILE A 93 4.07 1.03 13.78
C ILE A 93 3.07 -0.07 13.43
N ARG A 94 3.50 -1.17 12.79
CA ARG A 94 2.63 -2.32 12.52
C ARG A 94 2.16 -3.00 13.82
N VAL A 95 3.06 -3.15 14.78
CA VAL A 95 2.70 -3.69 16.11
C VAL A 95 1.69 -2.78 16.80
N ASP A 96 1.91 -1.47 16.83
CA ASP A 96 0.99 -0.49 17.44
C ASP A 96 -0.38 -0.47 16.74
N LEU A 97 -0.41 -0.59 15.40
CA LEU A 97 -1.64 -0.75 14.64
C LEU A 97 -2.41 -2.00 15.07
N MET A 98 -1.74 -3.17 15.12
CA MET A 98 -2.36 -4.45 15.48
C MET A 98 -2.75 -4.51 16.97
N ASP A 99 -2.07 -3.74 17.81
CA ASP A 99 -2.43 -3.59 19.21
C ASP A 99 -3.69 -2.74 19.41
N LYS A 100 -3.78 -1.59 18.75
CA LYS A 100 -4.88 -0.63 18.89
C LYS A 100 -6.10 -0.95 18.04
N CYS A 101 -5.88 -1.63 16.93
CA CYS A 101 -6.91 -1.96 15.96
C CYS A 101 -7.02 -3.47 15.77
N ASN A 102 -8.20 -3.92 15.37
CA ASN A 102 -8.35 -5.20 14.72
C ASN A 102 -8.04 -5.02 13.22
N LEU A 103 -6.79 -5.27 12.82
CA LEU A 103 -6.39 -5.39 11.42
C LEU A 103 -6.88 -6.74 10.91
N HIS A 104 -8.04 -6.76 10.27
CA HIS A 104 -8.72 -8.02 9.95
C HIS A 104 -8.52 -8.48 8.50
N THR A 105 -8.16 -7.59 7.56
CA THR A 105 -8.04 -7.98 6.14
C THR A 105 -7.01 -7.12 5.43
N ILE A 106 -6.18 -7.76 4.61
CA ILE A 106 -5.28 -7.13 3.65
C ILE A 106 -5.60 -7.66 2.26
N LEU A 107 -5.99 -6.77 1.35
CA LEU A 107 -6.23 -7.07 -0.05
C LEU A 107 -5.01 -6.62 -0.86
N ARG A 108 -4.33 -7.55 -1.52
CA ARG A 108 -3.23 -7.25 -2.43
C ARG A 108 -3.78 -6.85 -3.78
N LEU A 109 -3.49 -5.63 -4.21
CA LEU A 109 -3.98 -5.10 -5.49
C LEU A 109 -3.02 -5.45 -6.64
N PRO A 110 -3.55 -5.70 -7.86
CA PRO A 110 -2.73 -5.93 -9.04
C PRO A 110 -1.86 -4.71 -9.38
N THR A 111 -0.78 -4.94 -10.10
CA THR A 111 0.04 -3.87 -10.68
C THR A 111 -0.64 -3.20 -11.89
N GLY A 112 -0.15 -2.03 -12.29
CA GLY A 112 -0.64 -1.32 -13.46
C GLY A 112 -1.94 -0.51 -13.28
N ILE A 113 -2.54 -0.56 -12.08
CA ILE A 113 -3.80 0.17 -11.78
C ILE A 113 -3.57 1.65 -11.41
N PHE A 114 -2.34 2.03 -11.10
CA PHE A 114 -1.96 3.42 -10.81
C PHE A 114 -1.01 3.97 -11.88
N TYR A 115 -0.91 5.30 -11.99
CA TYR A 115 -0.01 5.97 -12.94
C TYR A 115 1.46 5.58 -12.75
N ALA A 116 1.90 5.37 -11.51
CA ALA A 116 3.21 4.81 -11.21
C ALA A 116 3.18 3.31 -11.50
N GLN A 117 3.54 2.93 -12.72
CA GLN A 117 3.61 1.54 -13.14
C GLN A 117 4.61 0.76 -12.26
N GLY A 118 4.27 -0.48 -11.92
CA GLY A 118 5.12 -1.34 -11.10
C GLY A 118 5.01 -1.14 -9.58
N VAL A 119 4.31 -0.12 -9.10
CA VAL A 119 4.07 0.01 -7.65
C VAL A 119 3.06 -1.04 -7.19
N LYS A 120 3.53 -1.93 -6.34
CA LYS A 120 2.70 -2.93 -5.67
C LYS A 120 2.01 -2.30 -4.46
N THR A 121 0.70 -2.41 -4.40
CA THR A 121 -0.13 -1.78 -3.36
C THR A 121 -1.07 -2.76 -2.70
N ASN A 122 -1.54 -2.41 -1.52
CA ASN A 122 -2.48 -3.20 -0.73
C ASN A 122 -3.55 -2.28 -0.15
N VAL A 123 -4.73 -2.82 0.12
CA VAL A 123 -5.73 -2.16 0.96
C VAL A 123 -5.72 -2.83 2.32
N LEU A 124 -5.46 -2.06 3.36
CA LEU A 124 -5.55 -2.51 4.74
C LEU A 124 -6.93 -2.14 5.29
N PHE A 125 -7.67 -3.13 5.79
CA PHE A 125 -8.97 -2.95 6.44
C PHE A 125 -8.84 -3.21 7.93
N PHE A 126 -9.18 -2.23 8.75
CA PHE A 126 -9.10 -2.37 10.19
C PHE A 126 -10.18 -1.59 10.93
N THR A 127 -10.53 -2.08 12.12
CA THR A 127 -11.45 -1.43 13.06
C THR A 127 -10.67 -0.95 14.27
N ARG A 128 -10.87 0.30 14.69
CA ARG A 128 -10.28 0.84 15.91
C ARG A 128 -11.05 0.33 17.12
N GLU A 129 -10.37 -0.43 17.95
CA GLU A 129 -10.96 -1.03 19.13
C GLU A 129 -10.97 -0.08 20.33
N LYS A 130 -11.69 -0.47 21.40
CA LYS A 130 -11.79 0.32 22.62
C LYS A 130 -10.52 0.29 23.47
N THR A 131 -9.73 -0.75 23.31
CA THR A 131 -8.48 -0.97 24.04
C THR A 131 -7.28 -0.68 23.13
N ASP A 132 -6.10 -0.52 23.74
CA ASP A 132 -4.87 -0.20 23.05
C ASP A 132 -3.90 -1.40 22.95
N LYS A 133 -4.36 -2.63 23.27
CA LYS A 133 -3.49 -3.82 23.20
C LYS A 133 -4.22 -5.08 22.77
N GLY A 134 -3.53 -5.84 21.89
CA GLY A 134 -3.89 -7.21 21.56
C GLY A 134 -5.21 -7.36 20.81
N ASN A 135 -5.60 -6.38 20.03
CA ASN A 135 -6.90 -6.38 19.36
C ASN A 135 -6.93 -7.20 18.07
N THR A 136 -5.83 -7.26 17.34
CA THR A 136 -5.70 -8.17 16.19
C THR A 136 -5.36 -9.57 16.67
N LYS A 137 -6.20 -10.54 16.31
CA LYS A 137 -5.98 -11.97 16.61
C LYS A 137 -5.48 -12.73 15.41
N GLU A 138 -6.05 -12.45 14.28
CA GLU A 138 -5.69 -13.02 12.98
C GLU A 138 -5.84 -11.96 11.89
N VAL A 139 -5.08 -12.09 10.83
CA VAL A 139 -5.14 -11.24 9.64
C VAL A 139 -5.40 -12.11 8.42
N TRP A 140 -6.41 -11.74 7.67
CA TRP A 140 -6.79 -12.37 6.41
C TRP A 140 -6.14 -11.67 5.24
N PHE A 141 -5.59 -12.44 4.32
CA PHE A 141 -4.96 -11.95 3.10
C PHE A 141 -5.73 -12.45 1.90
N TYR A 142 -6.03 -11.56 0.98
CA TYR A 142 -6.55 -11.91 -0.34
C TYR A 142 -5.57 -11.47 -1.42
N ASP A 143 -5.05 -12.42 -2.18
CA ASP A 143 -4.14 -12.13 -3.28
C ASP A 143 -4.93 -11.89 -4.58
N LEU A 144 -5.27 -10.64 -4.87
CA LEU A 144 -5.85 -10.22 -6.14
C LEU A 144 -4.76 -9.82 -7.15
N ARG A 145 -3.50 -10.10 -6.88
CA ARG A 145 -2.36 -9.70 -7.70
C ARG A 145 -1.91 -10.81 -8.64
N THR A 146 -1.75 -12.00 -8.07
CA THR A 146 -1.21 -13.16 -8.76
C THR A 146 -2.25 -13.80 -9.68
N ASN A 147 -1.82 -14.31 -10.83
CA ASN A 147 -2.68 -14.94 -11.85
C ASN A 147 -3.80 -14.03 -12.38
N MET A 148 -3.59 -12.72 -12.34
CA MET A 148 -4.51 -11.72 -12.88
C MET A 148 -4.00 -11.18 -14.22
N PRO A 149 -4.90 -10.72 -15.11
CA PRO A 149 -4.48 -10.09 -16.35
C PRO A 149 -3.70 -8.80 -16.07
N SER A 150 -2.84 -8.41 -17.00
CA SER A 150 -2.16 -7.11 -16.91
C SER A 150 -3.17 -5.96 -17.02
N PHE A 151 -3.14 -5.07 -16.04
CA PHE A 151 -4.00 -3.88 -16.00
C PHE A 151 -3.26 -2.64 -16.51
N GLY A 152 -4.03 -1.67 -17.03
CA GLY A 152 -3.52 -0.42 -17.55
C GLY A 152 -4.64 0.44 -18.15
N LYS A 153 -4.27 1.44 -18.93
CA LYS A 153 -5.25 2.34 -19.57
C LYS A 153 -6.24 1.63 -20.50
N THR A 154 -5.78 0.62 -21.24
CA THR A 154 -6.59 -0.14 -22.20
C THR A 154 -7.37 -1.28 -21.54
N ASN A 155 -6.91 -1.77 -20.41
CA ASN A 155 -7.57 -2.81 -19.63
C ASN A 155 -7.61 -2.36 -18.15
N PRO A 156 -8.55 -1.46 -17.76
CA PRO A 156 -8.62 -0.96 -16.40
C PRO A 156 -9.18 -2.01 -15.43
N LEU A 157 -8.74 -1.93 -14.18
CA LEU A 157 -9.37 -2.68 -13.09
C LEU A 157 -10.82 -2.24 -12.92
N LYS A 158 -11.76 -3.19 -12.88
CA LYS A 158 -13.20 -2.96 -12.78
C LYS A 158 -13.77 -3.62 -11.54
N LYS A 159 -15.00 -3.27 -11.20
CA LYS A 159 -15.71 -3.83 -10.04
C LYS A 159 -15.83 -5.35 -10.11
N GLU A 160 -16.05 -5.91 -11.29
CA GLU A 160 -16.23 -7.36 -11.48
C GLU A 160 -15.01 -8.17 -11.02
N HIS A 161 -13.81 -7.58 -11.05
CA HIS A 161 -12.59 -8.25 -10.61
C HIS A 161 -12.52 -8.45 -9.09
N PHE A 162 -13.38 -7.76 -8.32
CA PHE A 162 -13.46 -7.90 -6.87
C PHE A 162 -14.53 -8.89 -6.40
N ALA A 163 -15.32 -9.48 -7.31
CA ALA A 163 -16.48 -10.28 -6.94
C ALA A 163 -16.11 -11.44 -6.00
N ASP A 164 -15.06 -12.19 -6.30
CA ASP A 164 -14.61 -13.31 -5.47
C ASP A 164 -14.08 -12.83 -4.10
N PHE A 165 -13.36 -11.70 -4.10
CA PHE A 165 -12.93 -11.07 -2.86
C PHE A 165 -14.12 -10.63 -2.01
N GLU A 166 -15.16 -10.01 -2.60
CA GLU A 166 -16.36 -9.59 -1.88
C GLU A 166 -17.04 -10.80 -1.21
N VAL A 167 -17.16 -11.93 -1.93
CA VAL A 167 -17.71 -13.17 -1.39
C VAL A 167 -16.89 -13.68 -0.19
N ALA A 168 -15.57 -13.73 -0.31
CA ALA A 168 -14.68 -14.17 0.77
C ALA A 168 -14.71 -13.19 1.96
N TYR A 169 -14.72 -11.89 1.69
CA TYR A 169 -14.72 -10.84 2.71
C TYR A 169 -16.00 -10.83 3.54
N GLU A 170 -17.17 -11.04 2.91
CA GLU A 170 -18.49 -11.03 3.54
C GLU A 170 -18.91 -12.39 4.12
N ALA A 171 -18.10 -13.43 3.91
CA ALA A 171 -18.42 -14.76 4.41
C ALA A 171 -18.62 -14.76 5.94
N LYS A 172 -19.71 -15.38 6.40
CA LYS A 172 -19.98 -15.54 7.84
C LYS A 172 -18.92 -16.37 8.55
N ASP A 173 -18.46 -17.42 7.89
CA ASP A 173 -17.34 -18.24 8.31
C ASP A 173 -16.24 -18.11 7.26
N ARG A 174 -15.26 -17.28 7.55
CA ARG A 174 -14.13 -17.03 6.65
C ARG A 174 -13.18 -18.21 6.53
N HIS A 175 -13.12 -19.10 7.55
CA HIS A 175 -12.30 -20.31 7.51
C HIS A 175 -12.88 -21.39 6.58
N ALA A 176 -14.18 -21.30 6.24
CA ALA A 176 -14.83 -22.20 5.31
C ALA A 176 -14.71 -21.76 3.84
N VAL A 177 -14.10 -20.61 3.55
CA VAL A 177 -13.90 -20.12 2.18
C VAL A 177 -12.80 -20.91 1.50
N GLY A 178 -13.15 -21.60 0.41
CA GLY A 178 -12.24 -22.48 -0.35
C GLY A 178 -11.47 -21.79 -1.50
N ASP A 179 -11.34 -20.46 -1.49
CA ASP A 179 -10.56 -19.72 -2.49
C ASP A 179 -9.07 -19.80 -2.12
N GLU A 180 -8.22 -20.28 -3.03
CA GLU A 180 -6.76 -20.37 -2.82
C GLU A 180 -6.07 -19.02 -2.60
N ARG A 181 -6.68 -17.93 -3.09
CA ARG A 181 -6.21 -16.56 -2.90
C ARG A 181 -6.51 -16.02 -1.50
N TRP A 182 -7.30 -16.75 -0.70
CA TRP A 182 -7.72 -16.38 0.65
C TRP A 182 -6.95 -17.16 1.70
N SER A 183 -6.14 -16.50 2.48
CA SER A 183 -5.30 -17.11 3.51
C SER A 183 -5.39 -16.34 4.83
N VAL A 184 -5.12 -17.02 5.95
CA VAL A 184 -5.16 -16.45 7.30
C VAL A 184 -3.86 -16.72 8.04
N PHE A 185 -3.40 -15.73 8.81
CA PHE A 185 -2.27 -15.85 9.72
C PHE A 185 -2.65 -15.31 11.09
N THR A 186 -2.34 -16.09 12.13
CA THR A 186 -2.57 -15.66 13.51
C THR A 186 -1.56 -14.58 13.92
N ARG A 187 -1.86 -13.87 14.99
CA ARG A 187 -0.97 -12.82 15.52
C ARG A 187 0.40 -13.39 15.92
N GLU A 188 0.42 -14.64 16.42
CA GLU A 188 1.64 -15.37 16.79
C GLU A 188 2.49 -15.69 15.55
N GLN A 189 1.89 -16.23 14.49
CA GLN A 189 2.58 -16.51 13.22
C GLN A 189 3.17 -15.24 12.60
N ILE A 190 2.47 -14.12 12.70
CA ILE A 190 2.96 -12.82 12.25
C ILE A 190 4.16 -12.37 13.10
N ALA A 191 4.11 -12.56 14.41
CA ALA A 191 5.20 -12.23 15.33
C ALA A 191 6.46 -13.04 15.05
N GLU A 192 6.32 -14.35 14.81
CA GLU A 192 7.43 -15.25 14.44
C GLU A 192 8.15 -14.80 13.14
N LYS A 193 7.46 -14.08 12.26
CA LYS A 193 8.01 -13.50 11.03
C LYS A 193 8.44 -12.03 11.19
N GLY A 194 8.83 -11.61 12.40
CA GLY A 194 9.28 -10.24 12.67
C GLY A 194 8.19 -9.19 12.48
N ASN A 195 6.94 -9.54 12.80
CA ASN A 195 5.78 -8.67 12.58
C ASN A 195 5.63 -8.16 11.14
N SER A 196 6.17 -8.89 10.17
CA SER A 196 5.95 -8.63 8.75
C SER A 196 4.54 -9.03 8.35
N LEU A 197 3.91 -8.18 7.55
CA LEU A 197 2.60 -8.43 6.93
C LEU A 197 2.74 -8.75 5.42
N ASP A 198 3.96 -9.04 4.97
CA ASP A 198 4.20 -9.52 3.61
C ASP A 198 4.01 -11.04 3.53
N LEU A 199 2.77 -11.46 3.71
CA LEU A 199 2.30 -12.84 3.82
C LEU A 199 1.16 -13.10 2.84
N GLY A 200 0.77 -14.36 2.69
CA GLY A 200 -0.40 -14.73 1.89
C GLY A 200 -0.20 -14.55 0.38
N LEU A 201 1.03 -14.74 -0.10
CA LEU A 201 1.32 -14.83 -1.53
C LEU A 201 1.04 -16.26 -1.99
N ILE A 202 0.26 -16.39 -3.06
CA ILE A 202 0.08 -17.66 -3.77
C ILE A 202 1.20 -17.86 -4.79
N ARG A 203 1.34 -19.07 -5.30
CA ARG A 203 2.27 -19.36 -6.40
C ARG A 203 1.82 -18.60 -7.65
N ASP A 204 2.73 -17.87 -8.24
CA ASP A 204 2.49 -17.17 -9.51
C ASP A 204 2.85 -18.14 -10.66
N ASP A 205 1.84 -18.72 -11.28
CA ASP A 205 2.02 -19.64 -12.39
C ASP A 205 2.50 -18.97 -13.69
N SER A 206 2.52 -17.62 -13.71
CA SER A 206 3.12 -16.84 -14.81
C SER A 206 4.65 -16.71 -14.66
N ILE A 207 5.20 -17.01 -13.50
CA ILE A 207 6.64 -17.09 -13.30
C ILE A 207 7.11 -18.40 -13.90
N VAL A 208 7.78 -18.31 -15.03
CA VAL A 208 8.49 -19.42 -15.69
C VAL A 208 9.39 -20.10 -14.66
N ASP A 209 9.39 -21.43 -14.63
CA ASP A 209 10.19 -22.22 -13.69
C ASP A 209 11.65 -21.72 -13.73
N TYR A 210 12.34 -21.73 -12.58
CA TYR A 210 13.73 -21.27 -12.46
C TYR A 210 14.68 -21.96 -13.44
N GLU A 211 14.29 -23.14 -13.96
CA GLU A 211 15.03 -23.89 -14.97
C GLU A 211 14.93 -23.26 -16.38
N ASP A 212 13.93 -22.40 -16.64
CA ASP A 212 13.72 -21.71 -17.93
C ASP A 212 14.15 -20.23 -17.89
N LEU A 213 14.71 -19.74 -16.77
CA LEU A 213 15.27 -18.41 -16.72
C LEU A 213 16.55 -18.32 -17.55
N PRO A 214 16.72 -17.31 -18.41
CA PRO A 214 17.97 -17.08 -19.11
C PRO A 214 19.11 -16.90 -18.10
N ASP A 215 20.32 -17.21 -18.54
CA ASP A 215 21.52 -17.03 -17.72
C ASP A 215 21.53 -15.66 -17.06
N PRO A 216 21.82 -15.54 -15.74
CA PRO A 216 21.87 -14.26 -15.05
C PRO A 216 22.81 -13.24 -15.69
N ILE A 217 23.88 -13.71 -16.36
CA ILE A 217 24.82 -12.85 -17.09
C ILE A 217 24.13 -12.31 -18.35
N GLU A 218 23.47 -13.18 -19.13
CA GLU A 218 22.75 -12.81 -20.35
C GLU A 218 21.60 -11.83 -20.05
N SER A 219 20.84 -12.11 -18.98
CA SER A 219 19.78 -11.18 -18.48
C SER A 219 20.35 -9.84 -18.03
N GLY A 220 21.52 -9.84 -17.41
CA GLY A 220 22.25 -8.63 -17.01
C GLY A 220 22.72 -7.80 -18.19
N GLU A 221 23.28 -8.45 -19.22
CA GLU A 221 23.74 -7.80 -20.45
C GLU A 221 22.56 -7.20 -21.23
N GLU A 222 21.44 -7.90 -21.33
CA GLU A 222 20.20 -7.38 -21.96
C GLU A 222 19.65 -6.16 -21.20
N ALA A 223 19.62 -6.21 -19.87
CA ALA A 223 19.20 -5.07 -19.05
C ALA A 223 20.11 -3.86 -19.20
N ILE A 224 21.43 -4.06 -19.33
CA ILE A 224 22.40 -3.00 -19.60
C ILE A 224 22.13 -2.37 -20.97
N ALA A 225 21.95 -3.20 -22.00
CA ALA A 225 21.66 -2.70 -23.35
C ALA A 225 20.38 -1.86 -23.42
N GLN A 226 19.32 -2.29 -22.72
CA GLN A 226 18.06 -1.53 -22.64
C GLN A 226 18.23 -0.20 -21.89
N LEU A 227 19.06 -0.17 -20.85
CA LEU A 227 19.37 1.06 -20.11
C LEU A 227 20.20 2.03 -20.95
N GLU A 228 21.17 1.54 -21.72
CA GLU A 228 21.97 2.36 -22.64
C GLU A 228 21.09 2.99 -23.73
N GLU A 229 20.17 2.23 -24.34
CA GLU A 229 19.21 2.75 -25.30
C GLU A 229 18.29 3.83 -24.68
N ALA A 230 17.81 3.61 -23.46
CA ALA A 230 16.99 4.60 -22.75
C ALA A 230 17.77 5.89 -22.44
N VAL A 231 19.06 5.78 -22.09
CA VAL A 231 19.95 6.93 -21.87
C VAL A 231 20.14 7.71 -23.16
N ASP A 232 20.38 7.04 -24.29
CA ASP A 232 20.59 7.68 -25.59
C ASP A 232 19.31 8.42 -26.05
N LEU A 233 18.13 7.84 -25.85
CA LEU A 233 16.86 8.50 -26.12
C LEU A 233 16.67 9.76 -25.27
N LEU A 234 16.98 9.68 -23.97
CA LEU A 234 16.90 10.84 -23.07
C LEU A 234 17.90 11.93 -23.45
N MET A 235 19.12 11.56 -23.84
CA MET A 235 20.12 12.51 -24.32
C MET A 235 19.68 13.21 -25.61
N SER A 236 19.02 12.49 -26.54
CA SER A 236 18.43 13.06 -27.75
C SER A 236 17.38 14.12 -27.41
N VAL A 237 16.43 13.80 -26.51
CA VAL A 237 15.40 14.74 -26.04
C VAL A 237 16.01 15.98 -25.40
N VAL A 238 17.01 15.81 -24.53
CA VAL A 238 17.71 16.94 -23.88
C VAL A 238 18.39 17.82 -24.92
N LYS A 239 18.99 17.22 -25.96
CA LYS A 239 19.63 17.95 -27.04
C LYS A 239 18.61 18.77 -27.85
N GLU A 240 17.46 18.20 -28.18
CA GLU A 240 16.38 18.90 -28.86
C GLU A 240 15.83 20.07 -28.02
N LEU A 241 15.59 19.86 -26.72
CA LEU A 241 15.14 20.93 -25.84
C LEU A 241 16.12 22.08 -25.74
N LYS A 242 17.44 21.79 -25.66
CA LYS A 242 18.48 22.82 -25.64
C LYS A 242 18.56 23.59 -26.99
N ALA A 243 18.28 22.92 -28.11
CA ALA A 243 18.24 23.57 -29.41
C ALA A 243 17.04 24.52 -29.52
N LEU A 244 15.90 24.18 -28.92
CA LEU A 244 14.71 25.06 -28.90
C LEU A 244 14.96 26.29 -27.99
N GLU A 245 15.56 26.14 -26.83
CA GLU A 245 15.93 27.24 -25.93
C GLU A 245 16.93 28.22 -26.61
N GLY A 246 17.84 27.72 -27.46
CA GLY A 246 18.83 28.56 -28.18
C GLY A 246 18.27 29.27 -29.41
N SER A 247 17.03 28.98 -29.83
CA SER A 247 16.39 29.61 -31.00
C SER A 247 15.43 30.77 -30.64
N GLU A 248 15.26 31.07 -29.36
CA GLU A 248 14.42 32.20 -28.87
C GLU A 248 15.22 33.47 -28.52
N VAL A 249 16.42 33.68 -29.10
CA VAL A 249 17.23 34.91 -28.92
C VAL A 249 17.30 35.69 -30.22
#